data_7371e43b5d062690bfb8d6021cfc3bae
#
_entry.id   7371e43b5d062690bfb8d6021cfc3bae
#
_cell.length_a   1.000
_cell.length_b   1.000
_cell.length_c   1.000
_cell.angle_alpha   90.00
_cell.angle_beta   90.00
_cell.angle_gamma   90.00
#
_symmetry.space_group_name_H-M   'P 1'
#
loop_
_entity.id
_entity.type
_entity.pdbx_description
1 polymer ?
#
loop_
_entity_poly.entity_id
_entity_poly.type
_entity_poly.pdbx_seq_one_letter_code
_entity_poly.pdbx_strand_id
1 'polypeptide(L)'
;MALVTVLPAAAEAKTERIRSSIDVDVLGIIDRHGGVTYAFGGGVGAEGYTFACMGDRQVTLFRVEPNGTARPVASATTEIGGFTGTLERPLGEISGSYYAEVAPRTRKFKSGKHRKLRCLGARSPTILVQVPAALLGSQ
;
A
#
# COMPACT_ATOMS: atom_id res chain seq x y z
N MET A 1 -38.92 -7.71 41.76
CA MET A 1 -38.95 -7.92 40.31
C MET A 1 -37.96 -6.95 39.65
N ALA A 2 -36.81 -7.44 39.24
CA ALA A 2 -35.86 -6.63 38.50
C ALA A 2 -36.32 -6.62 37.05
N LEU A 3 -36.79 -5.49 36.58
CA LEU A 3 -36.95 -5.23 35.14
C LEU A 3 -35.58 -5.08 34.52
N VAL A 4 -35.11 -6.13 33.89
CA VAL A 4 -33.94 -6.02 33.01
C VAL A 4 -34.43 -5.35 31.73
N THR A 5 -34.32 -4.04 31.71
CA THR A 5 -34.41 -3.33 30.43
C THR A 5 -33.15 -3.63 29.69
N VAL A 6 -33.19 -4.62 28.80
CA VAL A 6 -32.20 -4.72 27.76
C VAL A 6 -32.43 -3.52 26.85
N LEU A 7 -31.68 -2.45 27.09
CA LEU A 7 -31.55 -1.40 26.09
C LEU A 7 -31.09 -2.10 24.83
N PRO A 8 -31.84 -1.99 23.70
CA PRO A 8 -31.28 -2.41 22.46
C PRO A 8 -29.96 -1.67 22.32
N ALA A 9 -28.87 -2.39 22.22
CA ALA A 9 -27.60 -1.81 21.87
C ALA A 9 -27.90 -0.81 20.76
N ALA A 10 -27.72 0.49 21.06
CA ALA A 10 -27.86 1.52 20.06
C ALA A 10 -27.22 0.95 18.80
N ALA A 11 -27.96 0.92 17.72
CA ALA A 11 -27.51 0.28 16.49
C ALA A 11 -26.11 0.80 16.19
N GLU A 12 -25.10 0.16 16.78
CA GLU A 12 -23.73 0.43 16.46
C GLU A 12 -23.59 0.27 14.95
N ALA A 13 -23.07 1.30 14.31
CA ALA A 13 -22.78 1.25 12.91
C ALA A 13 -22.06 -0.07 12.64
N LYS A 14 -22.73 -0.96 11.94
CA LYS A 14 -22.20 -2.27 11.64
C LYS A 14 -20.87 -2.07 10.93
N THR A 15 -19.76 -2.37 11.61
CA THR A 15 -18.43 -2.28 11.00
C THR A 15 -18.28 -3.42 10.02
N GLU A 16 -18.20 -3.07 8.76
CA GLU A 16 -17.94 -4.01 7.69
C GLU A 16 -16.45 -4.05 7.44
N ARG A 17 -15.86 -5.23 7.48
CA ARG A 17 -14.43 -5.45 7.21
C ARG A 17 -14.24 -5.77 5.74
N ILE A 18 -13.47 -4.95 5.07
CA ILE A 18 -13.17 -5.11 3.64
C ILE A 18 -11.72 -5.54 3.47
N ARG A 19 -11.51 -6.69 2.87
CA ARG A 19 -10.18 -7.18 2.56
C ARG A 19 -9.56 -6.33 1.47
N SER A 20 -8.27 -6.04 1.62
CA SER A 20 -7.48 -5.35 0.62
C SER A 20 -6.46 -6.29 0.01
N SER A 21 -6.08 -5.99 -1.21
CA SER A 21 -4.94 -6.61 -1.88
C SER A 21 -4.02 -5.51 -2.40
N ILE A 22 -2.75 -5.82 -2.56
CA ILE A 22 -1.79 -4.86 -3.09
C ILE A 22 -0.76 -5.59 -3.93
N ASP A 23 -0.42 -4.99 -5.07
CA ASP A 23 0.70 -5.41 -5.88
C ASP A 23 1.68 -4.24 -6.01
N VAL A 24 2.93 -4.54 -6.26
CA VAL A 24 3.97 -3.53 -6.43
C VAL A 24 4.96 -3.98 -7.49
N ASP A 25 5.50 -3.03 -8.22
CA ASP A 25 6.60 -3.24 -9.13
C ASP A 25 7.56 -2.05 -9.05
N VAL A 26 8.80 -2.28 -9.43
CA VAL A 26 9.84 -1.25 -9.46
C VAL A 26 10.40 -1.17 -10.88
N LEU A 27 10.34 0.01 -11.46
CA LEU A 27 10.71 0.26 -12.85
C LEU A 27 11.83 1.29 -12.93
N GLY A 28 12.80 1.03 -13.79
CA GLY A 28 13.80 2.03 -14.15
C GLY A 28 13.30 2.88 -15.31
N ILE A 29 13.41 4.19 -15.15
CA ILE A 29 13.06 5.16 -16.18
C ILE A 29 14.34 5.84 -16.66
N ILE A 30 14.61 5.76 -17.95
CA ILE A 30 15.77 6.40 -18.55
C ILE A 30 15.34 7.77 -19.09
N ASP A 31 16.00 8.83 -18.63
CA ASP A 31 15.71 10.18 -19.09
C ASP A 31 16.47 10.52 -20.40
N ARG A 32 16.24 11.72 -20.91
CA ARG A 32 16.86 12.20 -22.17
C ARG A 32 18.37 12.30 -22.10
N HIS A 33 18.94 12.36 -20.91
CA HIS A 33 20.37 12.53 -20.68
C HIS A 33 21.06 11.23 -20.29
N GLY A 34 20.35 10.10 -20.38
CA GLY A 34 20.88 8.80 -20.01
C GLY A 34 20.88 8.54 -18.50
N GLY A 35 20.33 9.46 -17.70
CA GLY A 35 20.15 9.23 -16.26
C GLY A 35 19.05 8.21 -16.02
N VAL A 36 19.21 7.41 -14.96
CA VAL A 36 18.24 6.39 -14.60
C VAL A 36 17.59 6.77 -13.26
N THR A 37 16.28 6.90 -13.27
CA THR A 37 15.47 7.11 -12.09
C THR A 37 14.62 5.86 -11.85
N TYR A 38 14.55 5.40 -10.62
CA TYR A 38 13.69 4.27 -10.28
C TYR A 38 12.41 4.76 -9.64
N ALA A 39 11.31 4.21 -10.12
CA ALA A 39 9.99 4.47 -9.59
C ALA A 39 9.36 3.15 -9.15
N PHE A 40 8.53 3.22 -8.14
CA PHE A 40 7.70 2.09 -7.76
C PHE A 40 6.24 2.45 -7.99
N GLY A 41 5.45 1.46 -8.25
CA GLY A 41 4.03 1.66 -8.48
C GLY A 41 3.27 0.35 -8.38
N GLY A 42 1.98 0.46 -8.41
CA GLY A 42 1.11 -0.71 -8.34
C GLY A 42 -0.32 -0.31 -8.07
N GLY A 43 -1.09 -1.26 -7.56
CA GLY A 43 -2.49 -1.05 -7.27
C GLY A 43 -2.90 -1.64 -5.92
N VAL A 44 -3.87 -1.00 -5.31
CA VAL A 44 -4.59 -1.50 -4.14
C VAL A 44 -5.98 -1.90 -4.60
N GLY A 45 -6.30 -3.18 -4.44
CA GLY A 45 -7.63 -3.70 -4.68
C GLY A 45 -8.41 -3.82 -3.38
N ALA A 46 -9.72 -3.87 -3.50
CA ALA A 46 -10.61 -4.08 -2.37
C ALA A 46 -11.66 -5.12 -2.74
N GLU A 47 -12.00 -5.96 -1.78
CA GLU A 47 -13.04 -6.98 -1.91
C GLU A 47 -14.33 -6.34 -2.39
N GLY A 48 -14.97 -6.96 -3.39
CA GLY A 48 -16.20 -6.45 -3.98
C GLY A 48 -16.05 -5.12 -4.70
N TYR A 49 -14.85 -4.74 -5.13
CA TYR A 49 -14.56 -3.44 -5.76
C TYR A 49 -15.04 -2.25 -4.92
N THR A 50 -14.84 -2.31 -3.62
CA THR A 50 -15.24 -1.25 -2.70
C THR A 50 -14.34 -0.03 -2.87
N PHE A 51 -14.77 0.95 -3.65
CA PHE A 51 -13.98 2.14 -3.99
C PHE A 51 -13.51 2.93 -2.77
N ALA A 52 -14.32 2.95 -1.71
CA ALA A 52 -13.97 3.62 -0.46
C ALA A 52 -12.70 3.06 0.19
N CYS A 53 -12.33 1.82 -0.15
CA CYS A 53 -11.11 1.17 0.34
C CYS A 53 -9.98 1.14 -0.68
N MET A 54 -10.14 1.76 -1.83
CA MET A 54 -9.14 1.78 -2.91
C MET A 54 -8.42 3.12 -3.00
N GLY A 55 -9.10 4.24 -2.77
CA GLY A 55 -8.51 5.56 -2.83
C GLY A 55 -8.00 6.04 -1.47
N ASP A 56 -7.06 6.97 -1.51
CA ASP A 56 -6.57 7.66 -0.32
C ASP A 56 -5.97 6.69 0.72
N ARG A 57 -5.36 5.62 0.25
CA ARG A 57 -4.71 4.62 1.09
C ARG A 57 -3.21 4.90 1.17
N GLN A 58 -2.68 4.81 2.37
CA GLN A 58 -1.25 4.97 2.59
C GLN A 58 -0.53 3.67 2.26
N VAL A 59 0.42 3.74 1.34
CA VAL A 59 1.27 2.62 0.93
C VAL A 59 2.70 2.91 1.34
N THR A 60 3.35 1.93 1.93
CA THR A 60 4.77 2.01 2.30
C THR A 60 5.53 0.91 1.56
N LEU A 61 6.61 1.29 0.90
CA LEU A 61 7.53 0.36 0.27
C LEU A 61 8.62 0.00 1.27
N PHE A 62 8.83 -1.29 1.47
CA PHE A 62 9.86 -1.82 2.35
C PHE A 62 10.94 -2.52 1.55
N ARG A 63 12.17 -2.34 1.96
CA ARG A 63 13.31 -3.10 1.48
C ARG A 63 13.68 -4.14 2.52
N VAL A 64 13.86 -5.38 2.06
CA VAL A 64 14.31 -6.48 2.93
C VAL A 64 15.84 -6.48 2.93
N GLU A 65 16.43 -6.23 4.08
CA GLU A 65 17.87 -6.26 4.25
C GLU A 65 18.40 -7.70 4.28
N PRO A 66 19.71 -7.93 4.02
CA PRO A 66 20.27 -9.29 4.02
C PRO A 66 20.06 -10.06 5.33
N ASN A 67 19.94 -9.36 6.46
CA ASN A 67 19.63 -9.99 7.75
C ASN A 67 18.15 -10.33 7.95
N GLY A 68 17.31 -10.11 6.95
CA GLY A 68 15.88 -10.36 7.01
C GLY A 68 15.05 -9.22 7.59
N THR A 69 15.66 -8.15 8.08
CA THR A 69 14.96 -6.99 8.60
C THR A 69 14.38 -6.16 7.46
N ALA A 70 13.11 -5.79 7.56
CA ALA A 70 12.49 -4.91 6.60
C ALA A 70 12.58 -3.45 7.07
N ARG A 71 12.93 -2.56 6.13
CA ARG A 71 13.07 -1.14 6.40
C ARG A 71 12.22 -0.34 5.42
N PRO A 72 11.42 0.65 5.89
CA PRO A 72 10.67 1.51 4.99
C PRO A 72 11.63 2.39 4.18
N VAL A 73 11.43 2.44 2.87
CA VAL A 73 12.30 3.19 1.96
C VAL A 73 11.55 4.25 1.15
N ALA A 74 10.24 4.13 1.03
CA ALA A 74 9.42 5.10 0.31
C ALA A 74 7.96 4.95 0.71
N SER A 75 7.16 5.95 0.39
CA SER A 75 5.72 5.92 0.63
C SER A 75 4.96 6.59 -0.52
N ALA A 76 3.70 6.25 -0.65
CA ALA A 76 2.80 6.83 -1.63
C ALA A 76 1.37 6.77 -1.11
N THR A 77 0.49 7.57 -1.69
CA THR A 77 -0.94 7.55 -1.41
C THR A 77 -1.67 7.13 -2.67
N THR A 78 -2.66 6.25 -2.53
CA THR A 78 -3.41 5.79 -3.70
C THR A 78 -4.37 6.84 -4.23
N GLU A 79 -4.49 6.90 -5.56
CA GLU A 79 -5.56 7.58 -6.27
C GLU A 79 -6.34 6.52 -7.03
N ILE A 80 -7.61 6.35 -6.72
CA ILE A 80 -8.50 5.35 -7.35
C ILE A 80 -7.83 3.95 -7.43
N GLY A 81 -7.14 3.57 -6.36
CA GLY A 81 -6.46 2.27 -6.27
C GLY A 81 -5.03 2.23 -6.80
N GLY A 82 -4.65 3.13 -7.68
CA GLY A 82 -3.29 3.20 -8.19
C GLY A 82 -2.36 4.04 -7.32
N PHE A 83 -1.09 3.70 -7.29
CA PHE A 83 -0.08 4.51 -6.61
C PHE A 83 1.23 4.49 -7.39
N THR A 84 1.95 5.59 -7.29
CA THR A 84 3.30 5.72 -7.85
C THR A 84 4.15 6.54 -6.90
N GLY A 85 5.44 6.27 -6.89
CA GLY A 85 6.40 7.01 -6.10
C GLY A 85 7.80 6.85 -6.68
N THR A 86 8.70 7.70 -6.25
CA THR A 86 10.09 7.68 -6.71
C THR A 86 10.97 7.04 -5.64
N LEU A 87 11.88 6.16 -6.09
CA LEU A 87 12.93 5.61 -5.24
C LEU A 87 14.16 6.51 -5.33
N GLU A 88 14.37 7.32 -4.31
CA GLU A 88 15.53 8.23 -4.22
C GLU A 88 16.69 7.52 -3.54
N ARG A 89 17.42 6.70 -4.32
CA ARG A 89 18.59 5.99 -3.83
C ARG A 89 19.68 5.94 -4.87
N PRO A 90 20.95 5.87 -4.44
CA PRO A 90 22.03 5.60 -5.38
C PRO A 90 21.78 4.32 -6.15
N LEU A 91 22.16 4.30 -7.42
CA LEU A 91 21.88 3.19 -8.34
C LEU A 91 22.36 1.84 -7.78
N GLY A 92 23.52 1.83 -7.12
CA GLY A 92 24.09 0.62 -6.52
C GLY A 92 23.29 0.05 -5.34
N GLU A 93 22.39 0.84 -4.76
CA GLU A 93 21.56 0.42 -3.63
C GLU A 93 20.15 0.00 -4.02
N ILE A 94 19.80 0.10 -5.30
CA ILE A 94 18.45 -0.22 -5.76
C ILE A 94 18.22 -1.74 -5.78
N SER A 95 19.21 -2.51 -6.16
CA SER A 95 19.08 -3.97 -6.20
C SER A 95 18.75 -4.54 -4.84
N GLY A 96 17.79 -5.43 -4.78
CA GLY A 96 17.36 -6.07 -3.55
C GLY A 96 15.93 -6.55 -3.61
N SER A 97 15.44 -7.00 -2.48
CA SER A 97 14.07 -7.48 -2.34
C SER A 97 13.19 -6.39 -1.72
N TYR A 98 11.98 -6.26 -2.25
CA TYR A 98 11.03 -5.24 -1.82
C TYR A 98 9.63 -5.83 -1.69
N TYR A 99 8.85 -5.25 -0.80
CA TYR A 99 7.41 -5.47 -0.77
C TYR A 99 6.72 -4.17 -0.35
N ALA A 100 5.44 -4.06 -0.65
CA ALA A 100 4.64 -2.92 -0.24
C ALA A 100 3.57 -3.34 0.75
N GLU A 101 3.25 -2.47 1.67
CA GLU A 101 2.14 -2.63 2.60
C GLU A 101 1.18 -1.46 2.46
N VAL A 102 -0.11 -1.77 2.41
CA VAL A 102 -1.16 -0.77 2.55
C VAL A 102 -1.65 -0.77 3.99
N ALA A 103 -1.67 0.40 4.62
CA ALA A 103 -2.11 0.54 5.98
C ALA A 103 -3.62 0.37 6.09
N PRO A 104 -4.13 -0.19 7.19
CA PRO A 104 -5.57 -0.25 7.43
C PRO A 104 -6.14 1.15 7.57
N ARG A 105 -7.40 1.32 7.18
CA ARG A 105 -8.10 2.60 7.29
C ARG A 105 -9.57 2.38 7.61
N THR A 106 -10.10 3.21 8.49
CA THR A 106 -11.53 3.21 8.82
C THR A 106 -12.20 4.38 8.10
N ARG A 107 -13.29 4.09 7.39
CA ARG A 107 -14.12 5.07 6.71
C ARG A 107 -15.50 5.10 7.36
N LYS A 108 -15.96 6.31 7.68
CA LYS A 108 -17.30 6.54 8.21
C LYS A 108 -18.14 7.22 7.15
N PHE A 109 -19.31 6.68 6.86
CA PHE A 109 -20.25 7.28 5.92
C PHE A 109 -21.41 7.90 6.66
N LYS A 110 -21.73 9.14 6.32
CA LYS A 110 -22.86 9.88 6.87
C LYS A 110 -24.08 9.75 5.94
N SER A 111 -24.46 8.58 5.53
CA SER A 111 -25.72 8.46 4.79
C SER A 111 -26.69 7.64 5.62
N GLY A 112 -27.76 8.26 6.13
CA GLY A 112 -28.98 7.70 6.70
C GLY A 112 -28.90 6.45 7.57
N LYS A 113 -27.93 5.64 7.39
CA LYS A 113 -27.46 4.53 8.23
C LYS A 113 -25.98 4.76 8.45
N HIS A 114 -25.58 4.99 9.69
CA HIS A 114 -24.16 5.13 10.05
C HIS A 114 -23.42 3.85 9.64
N ARG A 115 -22.82 3.87 8.47
CA ARG A 115 -22.04 2.76 7.94
C ARG A 115 -20.57 3.01 8.17
N LYS A 116 -19.90 2.04 8.76
CA LYS A 116 -18.48 2.10 9.03
C LYS A 116 -17.78 1.00 8.23
N LEU A 117 -16.80 1.38 7.44
CA LEU A 117 -15.96 0.43 6.71
C LEU A 117 -14.58 0.39 7.34
N ARG A 118 -14.12 -0.81 7.65
CA ARG A 118 -12.74 -1.05 8.05
C ARG A 118 -12.00 -1.65 6.86
N CYS A 119 -11.27 -0.81 6.16
CA CYS A 119 -10.37 -1.28 5.09
C CYS A 119 -9.17 -1.95 5.73
N LEU A 120 -9.01 -3.24 5.53
CA LEU A 120 -7.92 -4.00 6.15
C LEU A 120 -6.59 -3.68 5.48
N GLY A 121 -5.51 -3.79 6.25
CA GLY A 121 -4.17 -3.72 5.69
C GLY A 121 -3.85 -4.96 4.86
N ALA A 122 -2.86 -4.85 3.98
CA ALA A 122 -2.40 -5.95 3.16
C ALA A 122 -0.92 -5.77 2.83
N ARG A 123 -0.28 -6.86 2.50
CA ARG A 123 1.12 -6.89 2.07
C ARG A 123 1.21 -7.53 0.69
N SER A 124 1.99 -6.93 -0.19
CA SER A 124 2.27 -7.49 -1.50
C SER A 124 3.23 -8.69 -1.41
N PRO A 125 3.28 -9.53 -2.45
CA PRO A 125 4.39 -10.46 -2.59
C PRO A 125 5.72 -9.71 -2.62
N THR A 126 6.77 -10.38 -2.16
CA THR A 126 8.13 -9.84 -2.25
C THR A 126 8.62 -9.94 -3.69
N ILE A 127 9.15 -8.85 -4.22
CA ILE A 127 9.74 -8.82 -5.56
C ILE A 127 11.26 -8.65 -5.45
N LEU A 128 11.97 -9.24 -6.39
CA LEU A 128 13.42 -9.07 -6.53
C LEU A 128 13.70 -8.07 -7.63
N VAL A 129 14.40 -6.99 -7.28
CA VAL A 129 14.81 -5.96 -8.24
C VAL A 129 16.31 -6.09 -8.47
N GLN A 130 16.71 -6.19 -9.74
CA GLN A 130 18.10 -6.27 -10.13
C GLN A 130 18.40 -5.14 -11.09
N VAL A 131 19.34 -4.28 -10.71
CA VAL A 131 19.86 -3.26 -11.62
C VAL A 131 20.82 -3.94 -12.58
N PRO A 132 20.65 -3.78 -13.92
CA PRO A 132 21.56 -4.38 -14.88
C PRO A 132 23.01 -3.96 -14.62
N ALA A 133 23.93 -4.91 -14.65
CA ALA A 133 25.35 -4.66 -14.40
C ALA A 133 25.94 -3.61 -15.35
N ALA A 134 25.42 -3.52 -16.58
CA ALA A 134 25.83 -2.52 -17.55
C ALA A 134 25.59 -1.09 -17.06
N LEU A 135 24.54 -0.84 -16.27
CA LEU A 135 24.25 0.47 -15.69
C LEU A 135 25.17 0.79 -14.50
N LEU A 136 25.63 -0.22 -13.79
CA LEU A 136 26.54 -0.06 -12.65
C LEU A 136 27.98 0.14 -13.12
N GLY A 137 28.36 -0.39 -14.28
CA GLY A 137 29.71 -0.32 -14.83
C GLY A 137 30.04 0.97 -15.58
N SER A 138 29.08 1.87 -15.73
CA SER A 138 29.27 3.13 -16.49
C SER A 138 29.69 4.31 -15.61
N GLN A 139 30.17 4.03 -14.45
CA GLN A 139 30.69 5.07 -13.55
C GLN A 139 32.19 5.30 -13.76
#